data_9936ef538008602ac36a5c5d57a8b79c
#
_entry.id   9936ef538008602ac36a5c5d57a8b79c
#
_cell.length_a   1.000
_cell.length_b   1.000
_cell.length_c   1.000
_cell.angle_alpha   90.00
_cell.angle_beta   90.00
_cell.angle_gamma   90.00
#
_symmetry.space_group_name_H-M   'P 1'
#
loop_
_entity.id
_entity.type
_entity.pdbx_description
1 polymer ?
#
loop_
_entity_poly.entity_id
_entity_poly.type
_entity_poly.pdbx_seq_one_letter_code
_entity_poly.pdbx_strand_id
1 'polypeptide(L)'
;ENKKLIYASISGFGQTGPYAHLPGFDQVAQGMGGLMSVTGHEGKGPLRVGIPVADLSAGLHCALGILTALYERNISGIGQHVSASLLESQIAMLDFQAARYLINQEIPGQTGNDHPTMTPMGTYPTLDGYINIASAGNEMWKRLCKALNIEKYTNDKDFLNDDLRTKNRKRLTKIIVEALSQGTN
;
A
#
# COMPACT_ATOMS: atom_id res chain seq x y z
N GLU A 1 4.75 -42.05 -12.75
CA GLU A 1 4.68 -40.74 -12.14
C GLU A 1 3.24 -40.28 -11.97
N ASN A 2 2.95 -39.50 -10.93
CA ASN A 2 1.58 -39.04 -10.64
C ASN A 2 1.26 -37.80 -11.48
N LYS A 3 0.51 -37.98 -12.54
CA LYS A 3 0.07 -36.90 -13.43
C LYS A 3 -0.84 -35.88 -12.77
N LYS A 4 -1.39 -36.21 -11.59
CA LYS A 4 -2.27 -35.31 -10.81
C LYS A 4 -1.52 -34.53 -9.74
N LEU A 5 -0.19 -34.69 -9.64
CA LEU A 5 0.59 -33.97 -8.64
C LEU A 5 0.57 -32.47 -8.90
N ILE A 6 0.26 -31.70 -7.88
CA ILE A 6 0.49 -30.27 -7.85
C ILE A 6 1.78 -30.05 -7.04
N TYR A 7 2.76 -29.46 -7.69
CA TYR A 7 4.05 -29.14 -7.08
C TYR A 7 4.15 -27.61 -6.91
N ALA A 8 4.36 -27.15 -5.71
CA ALA A 8 4.46 -25.72 -5.41
C ALA A 8 5.87 -25.38 -4.93
N SER A 9 6.40 -24.26 -5.41
CA SER A 9 7.70 -23.72 -5.00
C SER A 9 7.62 -22.23 -4.69
N ILE A 10 8.28 -21.82 -3.62
CA ILE A 10 8.51 -20.41 -3.27
C ILE A 10 10.00 -20.17 -3.29
N SER A 11 10.43 -19.07 -3.89
CA SER A 11 11.84 -18.65 -3.94
C SER A 11 11.96 -17.13 -3.92
N GLY A 12 13.17 -16.60 -3.77
CA GLY A 12 13.38 -15.15 -3.75
C GLY A 12 13.00 -14.47 -5.06
N PHE A 13 13.41 -15.07 -6.19
CA PHE A 13 13.35 -14.42 -7.51
C PHE A 13 12.72 -15.29 -8.61
N GLY A 14 12.02 -16.35 -8.25
CA GLY A 14 11.47 -17.32 -9.21
C GLY A 14 12.40 -18.49 -9.49
N GLN A 15 11.86 -19.50 -10.21
CA GLN A 15 12.62 -20.71 -10.59
C GLN A 15 13.37 -20.53 -11.92
N THR A 16 13.14 -19.43 -12.62
CA THR A 16 13.75 -19.08 -13.91
C THR A 16 14.19 -17.61 -13.89
N GLY A 17 14.94 -17.20 -14.89
CA GLY A 17 15.43 -15.83 -15.01
C GLY A 17 16.81 -15.59 -14.40
N PRO A 18 17.34 -14.36 -14.50
CA PRO A 18 18.75 -14.07 -14.21
C PRO A 18 19.11 -14.24 -12.72
N TYR A 19 18.13 -14.12 -11.82
CA TYR A 19 18.34 -14.20 -10.36
C TYR A 19 17.86 -15.52 -9.73
N ALA A 20 17.43 -16.51 -10.53
CA ALA A 20 16.91 -17.78 -10.01
C ALA A 20 17.89 -18.54 -9.10
N HIS A 21 19.19 -18.31 -9.27
CA HIS A 21 20.26 -18.93 -8.49
C HIS A 21 20.62 -18.17 -7.20
N LEU A 22 20.03 -16.97 -6.98
CA LEU A 22 20.34 -16.16 -5.82
C LEU A 22 19.42 -16.50 -4.65
N PRO A 23 19.94 -16.45 -3.41
CA PRO A 23 19.10 -16.58 -2.22
C PRO A 23 18.17 -15.36 -2.10
N GLY A 24 16.92 -15.61 -1.70
CA GLY A 24 15.95 -14.57 -1.45
C GLY A 24 15.77 -14.29 0.03
N PHE A 25 15.69 -12.99 0.36
CA PHE A 25 15.36 -12.53 1.69
C PHE A 25 14.33 -11.40 1.58
N ASP A 26 13.38 -11.38 2.50
CA ASP A 26 12.32 -10.36 2.57
C ASP A 26 12.87 -8.93 2.42
N GLN A 27 13.88 -8.57 3.19
CA GLN A 27 14.52 -7.26 3.16
C GLN A 27 15.03 -6.88 1.76
N VAL A 28 15.62 -7.83 1.05
CA VAL A 28 16.16 -7.63 -0.30
C VAL A 28 15.01 -7.45 -1.30
N ALA A 29 13.98 -8.29 -1.20
CA ALA A 29 12.80 -8.19 -2.04
C ALA A 29 12.06 -6.86 -1.84
N GLN A 30 11.90 -6.38 -0.59
CA GLN A 30 11.30 -5.07 -0.30
C GLN A 30 12.09 -3.92 -0.95
N GLY A 31 13.42 -3.99 -0.93
CA GLY A 31 14.30 -2.98 -1.55
C GLY A 31 14.22 -3.03 -3.08
N MET A 32 14.43 -4.20 -3.67
CA MET A 32 14.44 -4.38 -5.13
C MET A 32 13.08 -4.17 -5.77
N GLY A 33 12.00 -4.55 -5.09
CA GLY A 33 10.63 -4.42 -5.58
C GLY A 33 10.01 -3.03 -5.39
N GLY A 34 10.75 -2.06 -4.83
CA GLY A 34 10.31 -0.67 -4.74
C GLY A 34 9.46 -0.33 -3.51
N LEU A 35 9.09 -1.28 -2.65
CA LEU A 35 8.26 -1.02 -1.48
C LEU A 35 8.93 -0.04 -0.51
N MET A 36 10.24 -0.16 -0.31
CA MET A 36 11.00 0.73 0.57
C MET A 36 11.09 2.16 0.04
N SER A 37 10.96 2.37 -1.28
CA SER A 37 11.01 3.70 -1.90
C SER A 37 9.71 4.50 -1.70
N VAL A 38 8.58 3.82 -1.44
CA VAL A 38 7.28 4.45 -1.18
C VAL A 38 6.92 4.45 0.31
N THR A 39 7.69 3.75 1.15
CA THR A 39 7.48 3.64 2.60
C THR A 39 8.38 4.61 3.35
N GLY A 40 7.82 5.40 4.26
CA GLY A 40 8.57 6.34 5.11
C GLY A 40 8.29 7.80 4.80
N HIS A 41 9.14 8.67 5.33
CA HIS A 41 9.01 10.12 5.21
C HIS A 41 9.93 10.67 4.13
N GLU A 42 9.43 11.65 3.37
CA GLU A 42 10.18 12.33 2.31
C GLU A 42 11.57 12.80 2.80
N GLY A 43 12.60 12.49 2.01
CA GLY A 43 13.99 12.87 2.31
C GLY A 43 14.67 12.09 3.45
N LYS A 44 14.01 11.07 4.04
CA LYS A 44 14.61 10.24 5.10
C LYS A 44 15.24 8.94 4.60
N GLY A 45 15.25 8.71 3.29
CA GLY A 45 15.73 7.49 2.66
C GLY A 45 14.72 6.34 2.71
N PRO A 46 15.05 5.21 2.08
CA PRO A 46 14.15 4.07 2.00
C PRO A 46 13.91 3.46 3.39
N LEU A 47 12.66 3.08 3.68
CA LEU A 47 12.26 2.51 4.95
C LEU A 47 11.65 1.12 4.75
N ARG A 48 12.11 0.15 5.54
CA ARG A 48 11.55 -1.20 5.56
C ARG A 48 10.18 -1.22 6.24
N VAL A 49 9.24 -2.00 5.70
CA VAL A 49 8.01 -2.36 6.42
C VAL A 49 8.35 -3.26 7.62
N GLY A 50 7.70 -3.06 8.76
CA GLY A 50 8.04 -3.72 10.03
C GLY A 50 7.87 -5.24 10.06
N ILE A 51 7.08 -5.81 9.13
CA ILE A 51 6.84 -7.24 9.00
C ILE A 51 7.52 -7.80 7.74
N PRO A 52 7.74 -9.12 7.63
CA PRO A 52 8.30 -9.76 6.43
C PRO A 52 7.23 -9.86 5.32
N VAL A 53 6.83 -8.72 4.76
CA VAL A 53 5.68 -8.61 3.86
C VAL A 53 5.89 -9.34 2.53
N ALA A 54 7.14 -9.41 2.04
CA ALA A 54 7.47 -10.15 0.81
C ALA A 54 7.32 -11.66 1.02
N ASP A 55 7.79 -12.19 2.15
CA ASP A 55 7.62 -13.60 2.51
C ASP A 55 6.15 -13.96 2.67
N LEU A 56 5.41 -13.13 3.43
CA LEU A 56 3.99 -13.36 3.69
C LEU A 56 3.16 -13.30 2.41
N SER A 57 3.41 -12.32 1.54
CA SER A 57 2.69 -12.21 0.26
C SER A 57 3.01 -13.37 -0.68
N ALA A 58 4.27 -13.82 -0.74
CA ALA A 58 4.64 -14.99 -1.52
C ALA A 58 3.91 -16.26 -1.03
N GLY A 59 3.82 -16.44 0.29
CA GLY A 59 3.04 -17.54 0.89
C GLY A 59 1.57 -17.49 0.50
N LEU A 60 0.95 -16.32 0.56
CA LEU A 60 -0.46 -16.13 0.17
C LEU A 60 -0.68 -16.38 -1.33
N HIS A 61 0.16 -15.84 -2.20
CA HIS A 61 0.06 -16.07 -3.65
C HIS A 61 0.28 -17.55 -4.01
N CYS A 62 1.23 -18.22 -3.34
CA CYS A 62 1.44 -19.65 -3.53
C CYS A 62 0.21 -20.46 -3.11
N ALA A 63 -0.39 -20.16 -1.97
CA ALA A 63 -1.60 -20.83 -1.50
C ALA A 63 -2.78 -20.64 -2.48
N LEU A 64 -2.99 -19.42 -2.97
CA LEU A 64 -3.99 -19.12 -4.00
C LEU A 64 -3.72 -19.90 -5.30
N GLY A 65 -2.45 -19.94 -5.72
CA GLY A 65 -2.04 -20.71 -6.89
C GLY A 65 -2.31 -22.22 -6.75
N ILE A 66 -2.04 -22.79 -5.56
CA ILE A 66 -2.35 -24.20 -5.26
C ILE A 66 -3.87 -24.45 -5.31
N LEU A 67 -4.69 -23.56 -4.72
CA LEU A 67 -6.15 -23.69 -4.78
C LEU A 67 -6.68 -23.59 -6.20
N THR A 68 -6.15 -22.68 -6.99
CA THR A 68 -6.49 -22.54 -8.42
C THR A 68 -6.11 -23.81 -9.19
N ALA A 69 -4.91 -24.35 -8.96
CA ALA A 69 -4.45 -25.59 -9.59
C ALA A 69 -5.29 -26.82 -9.16
N LEU A 70 -5.74 -26.84 -7.89
CA LEU A 70 -6.67 -27.88 -7.42
C LEU A 70 -8.02 -27.81 -8.11
N TYR A 71 -8.57 -26.61 -8.29
CA TYR A 71 -9.82 -26.39 -9.01
C TYR A 71 -9.69 -26.84 -10.48
N GLU A 72 -8.64 -26.37 -11.15
CA GLU A 72 -8.35 -26.73 -12.53
C GLU A 72 -8.17 -28.25 -12.72
N ARG A 73 -7.42 -28.89 -11.82
CA ARG A 73 -7.21 -30.34 -11.82
C ARG A 73 -8.52 -31.16 -11.76
N ASN A 74 -9.56 -30.65 -11.09
CA ASN A 74 -10.86 -31.34 -11.04
C ASN A 74 -11.56 -31.36 -12.42
N ILE A 75 -11.17 -30.44 -13.33
CA ILE A 75 -11.70 -30.35 -14.69
C ILE A 75 -10.80 -31.16 -15.66
N SER A 76 -9.50 -30.88 -15.66
CA SER A 76 -8.54 -31.48 -16.60
C SER A 76 -8.04 -32.87 -16.20
N GLY A 77 -8.07 -33.18 -14.91
CA GLY A 77 -7.44 -34.39 -14.35
C GLY A 77 -5.92 -34.31 -14.23
N ILE A 78 -5.31 -33.14 -14.51
CA ILE A 78 -3.85 -32.95 -14.60
C ILE A 78 -3.40 -32.00 -13.50
N GLY A 79 -2.31 -32.36 -12.82
CA GLY A 79 -1.60 -31.47 -11.90
C GLY A 79 -0.66 -30.52 -12.62
N GLN A 80 -0.15 -29.53 -11.90
CA GLN A 80 0.76 -28.53 -12.47
C GLN A 80 1.77 -28.01 -11.46
N HIS A 81 2.79 -27.32 -11.94
CA HIS A 81 3.73 -26.58 -11.11
C HIS A 81 3.18 -25.19 -10.82
N VAL A 82 3.13 -24.83 -9.54
CA VAL A 82 2.82 -23.48 -9.04
C VAL A 82 4.12 -22.86 -8.54
N SER A 83 4.50 -21.71 -9.07
CA SER A 83 5.68 -20.97 -8.64
C SER A 83 5.28 -19.60 -8.15
N ALA A 84 5.79 -19.19 -6.98
CA ALA A 84 5.70 -17.85 -6.45
C ALA A 84 7.09 -17.34 -6.07
N SER A 85 7.35 -16.06 -6.25
CA SER A 85 8.58 -15.44 -5.79
C SER A 85 8.30 -14.29 -4.81
N LEU A 86 9.25 -14.04 -3.92
CA LEU A 86 9.16 -12.92 -2.98
C LEU A 86 9.09 -11.60 -3.74
N LEU A 87 9.95 -11.44 -4.74
CA LEU A 87 10.03 -10.20 -5.52
C LEU A 87 8.74 -9.90 -6.29
N GLU A 88 8.22 -10.86 -7.07
CA GLU A 88 6.99 -10.68 -7.85
C GLU A 88 5.79 -10.45 -6.95
N SER A 89 5.69 -11.21 -5.86
CA SER A 89 4.61 -11.08 -4.88
C SER A 89 4.63 -9.72 -4.20
N GLN A 90 5.81 -9.21 -3.86
CA GLN A 90 5.96 -7.89 -3.26
C GLN A 90 5.65 -6.78 -4.28
N ILE A 91 6.04 -6.92 -5.55
CA ILE A 91 5.69 -5.96 -6.61
C ILE A 91 4.16 -5.90 -6.78
N ALA A 92 3.47 -7.04 -6.76
CA ALA A 92 2.00 -7.07 -6.79
C ALA A 92 1.36 -6.29 -5.62
N MET A 93 2.00 -6.27 -4.45
CA MET A 93 1.54 -5.51 -3.28
C MET A 93 1.73 -4.00 -3.40
N LEU A 94 2.44 -3.49 -4.40
CA LEU A 94 2.51 -2.05 -4.66
C LEU A 94 1.19 -1.45 -5.13
N ASP A 95 0.30 -2.28 -5.70
CA ASP A 95 -1.06 -1.91 -6.09
C ASP A 95 -1.11 -0.60 -6.90
N PHE A 96 -1.84 0.41 -6.42
CA PHE A 96 -1.98 1.69 -7.13
C PHE A 96 -0.66 2.48 -7.28
N GLN A 97 0.34 2.25 -6.44
CA GLN A 97 1.66 2.87 -6.60
C GLN A 97 2.35 2.37 -7.88
N ALA A 98 2.25 1.06 -8.17
CA ALA A 98 2.71 0.52 -9.44
C ALA A 98 1.89 1.07 -10.62
N ALA A 99 0.56 1.18 -10.47
CA ALA A 99 -0.32 1.74 -11.48
C ALA A 99 0.01 3.21 -11.83
N ARG A 100 0.35 4.04 -10.83
CA ARG A 100 0.80 5.43 -11.06
C ARG A 100 2.00 5.49 -12.00
N TYR A 101 2.97 4.61 -11.80
CA TYR A 101 4.13 4.55 -12.68
C TYR A 101 3.77 3.97 -14.06
N LEU A 102 3.09 2.85 -14.11
CA LEU A 102 2.80 2.13 -15.36
C LEU A 102 1.87 2.92 -16.29
N ILE A 103 0.90 3.64 -15.74
CA ILE A 103 -0.11 4.38 -16.51
C ILE A 103 0.33 5.81 -16.73
N ASN A 104 0.76 6.52 -15.67
CA ASN A 104 1.01 7.95 -15.70
C ASN A 104 2.50 8.30 -15.82
N GLN A 105 3.40 7.31 -15.78
CA GLN A 105 4.86 7.50 -15.73
C GLN A 105 5.31 8.35 -14.51
N GLU A 106 4.48 8.38 -13.47
CA GLU A 106 4.77 9.08 -12.23
C GLU A 106 5.55 8.16 -11.29
N ILE A 107 6.73 8.57 -10.86
CA ILE A 107 7.51 7.83 -9.86
C ILE A 107 6.96 8.19 -8.48
N PRO A 108 6.28 7.24 -7.77
CA PRO A 108 5.74 7.51 -6.45
C PRO A 108 6.84 7.73 -5.43
N GLY A 109 6.65 8.74 -4.57
CA GLY A 109 7.54 9.01 -3.45
C GLY A 109 6.95 8.62 -2.10
N GLN A 110 7.74 8.86 -1.05
CA GLN A 110 7.34 8.67 0.34
C GLN A 110 6.41 9.79 0.79
N THR A 111 5.32 9.47 1.46
CA THR A 111 4.33 10.44 1.98
C THR A 111 4.14 10.34 3.50
N GLY A 112 4.99 9.58 4.17
CA GLY A 112 4.87 9.34 5.62
C GLY A 112 3.56 8.61 5.96
N ASN A 113 2.79 9.20 6.84
CA ASN A 113 1.50 8.67 7.26
C ASN A 113 0.31 9.18 6.41
N ASP A 114 0.58 10.02 5.41
CA ASP A 114 -0.45 10.56 4.54
C ASP A 114 -0.74 9.64 3.35
N HIS A 115 -2.01 9.53 2.96
CA HIS A 115 -2.36 8.91 1.70
C HIS A 115 -1.84 9.78 0.54
N PRO A 116 -1.16 9.20 -0.47
CA PRO A 116 -0.46 9.99 -1.49
C PRO A 116 -1.38 10.87 -2.34
N THR A 117 -2.61 10.44 -2.60
CA THR A 117 -3.55 11.09 -3.53
C THR A 117 -4.85 11.59 -2.90
N MET A 118 -5.08 11.33 -1.61
CA MET A 118 -6.31 11.75 -0.91
C MET A 118 -5.98 12.53 0.36
N THR A 119 -6.71 13.63 0.59
CA THR A 119 -6.54 14.48 1.77
C THR A 119 -7.89 15.04 2.22
N PRO A 120 -8.23 14.97 3.55
CA PRO A 120 -7.41 14.42 4.62
C PRO A 120 -7.57 12.89 4.76
N MET A 121 -6.47 12.20 4.59
CA MET A 121 -6.35 10.77 4.89
C MET A 121 -4.93 10.51 5.40
N GLY A 122 -4.81 10.21 6.70
CA GLY A 122 -3.51 10.07 7.33
C GLY A 122 -3.60 9.97 8.85
N THR A 123 -2.44 10.04 9.51
CA THR A 123 -2.31 10.00 10.97
C THR A 123 -1.94 11.39 11.48
N TYR A 124 -2.74 11.90 12.41
CA TYR A 124 -2.60 13.24 12.95
C TYR A 124 -2.31 13.19 14.45
N PRO A 125 -1.43 14.06 14.97
CA PRO A 125 -1.20 14.17 16.41
C PRO A 125 -2.42 14.76 17.12
N THR A 126 -2.67 14.28 18.34
CA THR A 126 -3.63 14.80 19.31
C THR A 126 -2.90 15.27 20.56
N LEU A 127 -3.62 15.70 21.60
CA LEU A 127 -3.03 16.10 22.88
C LEU A 127 -2.26 14.96 23.57
N ASP A 128 -2.73 13.74 23.42
CA ASP A 128 -2.27 12.56 24.17
C ASP A 128 -1.79 11.40 23.28
N GLY A 129 -1.73 11.61 21.97
CA GLY A 129 -1.30 10.56 21.04
C GLY A 129 -1.54 10.88 19.58
N TYR A 130 -2.15 9.95 18.87
CA TYR A 130 -2.42 10.06 17.44
C TYR A 130 -3.79 9.52 17.07
N ILE A 131 -4.40 10.11 16.06
CA ILE A 131 -5.65 9.63 15.45
C ILE A 131 -5.46 9.39 13.95
N ASN A 132 -6.05 8.32 13.43
CA ASN A 132 -6.17 8.11 12.00
C ASN A 132 -7.47 8.73 11.49
N ILE A 133 -7.36 9.61 10.51
CA ILE A 133 -8.49 10.21 9.81
C ILE A 133 -8.47 9.70 8.37
N ALA A 134 -9.64 9.24 7.88
CA ALA A 134 -9.85 8.88 6.49
C ALA A 134 -11.14 9.56 6.01
N SER A 135 -10.98 10.66 5.26
CA SER A 135 -12.10 11.45 4.76
C SER A 135 -11.96 11.63 3.25
N ALA A 136 -12.64 10.79 2.49
CA ALA A 136 -12.69 10.86 1.03
C ALA A 136 -14.04 11.41 0.57
N GLY A 137 -13.99 12.33 -0.40
CA GLY A 137 -15.19 12.97 -0.95
C GLY A 137 -15.77 14.09 -0.07
N ASN A 138 -16.68 14.85 -0.67
CA ASN A 138 -17.16 16.09 -0.07
C ASN A 138 -18.09 15.87 1.13
N GLU A 139 -18.86 14.80 1.16
CA GLU A 139 -19.74 14.52 2.30
C GLU A 139 -18.97 14.14 3.55
N MET A 140 -17.91 13.33 3.42
CA MET A 140 -17.05 13.00 4.54
C MET A 140 -16.24 14.21 5.02
N TRP A 141 -15.81 15.06 4.10
CA TRP A 141 -15.18 16.34 4.42
C TRP A 141 -16.09 17.23 5.27
N LYS A 142 -17.36 17.42 4.89
CA LYS A 142 -18.34 18.19 5.68
C LYS A 142 -18.52 17.62 7.09
N ARG A 143 -18.65 16.29 7.20
CA ARG A 143 -18.76 15.61 8.51
C ARG A 143 -17.53 15.81 9.37
N LEU A 144 -16.34 15.73 8.79
CA LEU A 144 -15.09 15.99 9.50
C LEU A 144 -15.00 17.44 9.96
N CYS A 145 -15.35 18.41 9.11
CA CYS A 145 -15.38 19.83 9.49
C CYS A 145 -16.30 20.08 10.70
N LYS A 146 -17.48 19.45 10.71
CA LYS A 146 -18.41 19.52 11.82
C LYS A 146 -17.83 18.88 13.10
N ALA A 147 -17.25 17.69 12.98
CA ALA A 147 -16.67 16.99 14.13
C ALA A 147 -15.49 17.74 14.78
N LEU A 148 -14.73 18.50 13.97
CA LEU A 148 -13.59 19.28 14.43
C LEU A 148 -13.93 20.75 14.74
N ASN A 149 -15.21 21.16 14.65
CA ASN A 149 -15.67 22.57 14.83
C ASN A 149 -14.95 23.54 13.87
N ILE A 150 -14.69 23.11 12.63
CA ILE A 150 -14.02 23.90 11.59
C ILE A 150 -14.89 24.10 10.34
N GLU A 151 -16.22 24.19 10.51
CA GLU A 151 -17.20 24.30 9.40
C GLU A 151 -16.94 25.48 8.47
N LYS A 152 -16.26 26.53 8.94
CA LYS A 152 -15.83 27.67 8.13
C LYS A 152 -14.99 27.27 6.91
N TYR A 153 -14.35 26.10 6.94
CA TYR A 153 -13.55 25.60 5.84
C TYR A 153 -14.31 24.67 4.89
N THR A 154 -15.55 24.33 5.18
CA THR A 154 -16.36 23.43 4.33
C THR A 154 -16.47 23.92 2.89
N ASN A 155 -16.64 25.24 2.71
CA ASN A 155 -16.75 25.89 1.41
C ASN A 155 -15.52 26.74 1.04
N ASP A 156 -14.39 26.55 1.70
CA ASP A 156 -13.14 27.22 1.34
C ASP A 156 -12.73 26.79 -0.08
N LYS A 157 -12.42 27.77 -0.95
CA LYS A 157 -12.07 27.54 -2.36
C LYS A 157 -10.90 26.58 -2.56
N ASP A 158 -10.01 26.48 -1.58
CA ASP A 158 -8.84 25.60 -1.61
C ASP A 158 -9.17 24.16 -1.18
N PHE A 159 -10.42 23.90 -0.70
CA PHE A 159 -10.83 22.61 -0.14
C PHE A 159 -12.14 22.05 -0.74
N LEU A 160 -12.63 22.60 -1.85
CA LEU A 160 -13.91 22.24 -2.45
C LEU A 160 -14.02 20.78 -2.93
N ASN A 161 -12.90 20.15 -3.27
CA ASN A 161 -12.84 18.75 -3.71
C ASN A 161 -11.53 18.10 -3.27
N ASP A 162 -11.42 16.77 -3.47
CA ASP A 162 -10.25 15.99 -3.04
C ASP A 162 -8.94 16.47 -3.68
N ASP A 163 -8.95 16.86 -4.95
CA ASP A 163 -7.76 17.34 -5.65
C ASP A 163 -7.25 18.65 -5.05
N LEU A 164 -8.15 19.60 -4.79
CA LEU A 164 -7.81 20.87 -4.15
C LEU A 164 -7.31 20.66 -2.72
N ARG A 165 -7.95 19.77 -1.95
CA ARG A 165 -7.48 19.41 -0.61
C ARG A 165 -6.09 18.79 -0.66
N THR A 166 -5.84 17.89 -1.59
CA THR A 166 -4.53 17.24 -1.77
C THR A 166 -3.47 18.24 -2.20
N LYS A 167 -3.79 19.14 -3.12
CA LYS A 167 -2.89 20.24 -3.54
C LYS A 167 -2.52 21.17 -2.37
N ASN A 168 -3.48 21.45 -1.50
CA ASN A 168 -3.33 22.34 -0.35
C ASN A 168 -3.09 21.56 0.98
N ARG A 169 -2.61 20.33 0.90
CA ARG A 169 -2.41 19.41 2.03
C ARG A 169 -1.73 20.06 3.23
N LYS A 170 -0.61 20.73 3.03
CA LYS A 170 0.17 21.35 4.12
C LYS A 170 -0.67 22.33 4.94
N ARG A 171 -1.46 23.18 4.27
CA ARG A 171 -2.38 24.12 4.92
C ARG A 171 -3.49 23.37 5.67
N LEU A 172 -4.07 22.36 5.03
CA LEU A 172 -5.18 21.59 5.60
C LEU A 172 -4.72 20.77 6.82
N THR A 173 -3.58 20.11 6.74
CA THR A 173 -2.98 19.36 7.86
C THR A 173 -2.77 20.28 9.09
N LYS A 174 -2.27 21.50 8.88
CA LYS A 174 -2.09 22.47 9.97
C LYS A 174 -3.42 22.81 10.66
N ILE A 175 -4.48 23.08 9.88
CA ILE A 175 -5.82 23.37 10.39
C ILE A 175 -6.35 22.20 11.24
N ILE A 176 -6.23 20.97 10.73
CA ILE A 176 -6.69 19.76 11.44
C ILE A 176 -5.91 19.55 12.74
N VAL A 177 -4.59 19.67 12.69
CA VAL A 177 -3.75 19.52 13.89
C VAL A 177 -4.07 20.59 14.93
N GLU A 178 -4.27 21.85 14.54
CA GLU A 178 -4.70 22.93 15.43
C GLU A 178 -6.06 22.63 16.08
N ALA A 179 -7.03 22.10 15.32
CA ALA A 179 -8.32 21.72 15.87
C ALA A 179 -8.20 20.56 16.88
N LEU A 180 -7.42 19.53 16.55
CA LEU A 180 -7.19 18.36 17.41
C LEU A 180 -6.42 18.72 18.69
N SER A 181 -5.58 19.74 18.66
CA SER A 181 -4.82 20.20 19.83
C SER A 181 -5.67 20.95 20.86
N GLN A 182 -6.88 21.40 20.49
CA GLN A 182 -7.81 22.08 21.41
C GLN A 182 -8.69 21.12 22.21
N GLY A 183 -8.55 19.81 21.99
CA GLY A 183 -9.37 18.77 22.59
C GLY A 183 -10.68 18.58 21.81
N THR A 184 -10.89 17.40 21.30
CA THR A 184 -12.23 16.96 20.84
C THR A 184 -12.92 16.33 22.05
N ASN A 185 -13.95 16.99 22.55
CA ASN A 185 -14.88 16.37 23.51
C ASN A 185 -15.65 15.24 22.84
#